data_d5b3056814128accffceb206e537e3a8
#
_entry.id   d5b3056814128accffceb206e537e3a8
#
_cell.length_a   1.000
_cell.length_b   1.000
_cell.length_c   1.000
_cell.angle_alpha   90.00
_cell.angle_beta   90.00
_cell.angle_gamma   90.00
#
_symmetry.space_group_name_H-M   'P 1'
#
loop_
_entity.id
_entity.type
_entity.pdbx_description
1 polymer ?
#
loop_
_entity_poly.entity_id
_entity_poly.type
_entity_poly.pdbx_seq_one_letter_code
_entity_poly.pdbx_strand_id
1 'polypeptide(L)'
;AYSRIEKGSFTIVLGGGSRERWTDEYSFSYASDRMKWLVSRVVRKVVDMDSTDQKQIELTVKDLGEISFSDFDPEQLPAVTMP
;
A
#
# COMPACT_ATOMS: atom_id res chain seq x y z
N ALA A 1 -6.82 0.94 -11.56
CA ALA A 1 -7.00 1.12 -10.11
C ALA A 1 -8.37 0.61 -9.69
N TYR A 2 -8.47 0.05 -8.53
CA TYR A 2 -9.74 -0.36 -7.94
C TYR A 2 -9.68 -0.20 -6.42
N SER A 3 -10.86 -0.22 -5.80
CA SER A 3 -10.95 -0.18 -4.36
C SER A 3 -11.94 -1.23 -3.89
N ARG A 4 -11.72 -1.71 -2.68
CA ARG A 4 -12.59 -2.67 -2.01
C ARG A 4 -12.93 -2.13 -0.64
N ILE A 5 -14.21 -2.11 -0.31
CA ILE A 5 -14.70 -1.58 0.97
C ILE A 5 -15.36 -2.71 1.73
N GLU A 6 -14.92 -2.91 2.97
CA GLU A 6 -15.52 -3.83 3.91
C GLU A 6 -15.90 -3.03 5.15
N LYS A 7 -16.72 -3.64 6.01
CA LYS A 7 -17.16 -2.97 7.22
C LYS A 7 -15.93 -2.59 8.09
N GLY A 8 -15.71 -1.29 8.24
CA GLY A 8 -14.63 -0.78 9.06
C GLY A 8 -13.26 -0.78 8.40
N SER A 9 -13.17 -1.12 7.12
CA SER A 9 -11.91 -1.06 6.41
C SER A 9 -12.11 -0.90 4.90
N PHE A 10 -11.08 -0.39 4.22
CA PHE A 10 -11.07 -0.35 2.75
C PHE A 10 -9.64 -0.45 2.24
N THR A 11 -9.50 -0.86 0.98
CA THR A 11 -8.22 -1.01 0.32
C THR A 11 -8.25 -0.29 -1.02
N ILE A 12 -7.20 0.47 -1.30
CA ILE A 12 -7.00 1.13 -2.58
C ILE A 12 -5.84 0.43 -3.29
N VAL A 13 -6.04 0.04 -4.55
CA VAL A 13 -5.01 -0.60 -5.33
C VAL A 13 -4.69 0.27 -6.54
N LEU A 14 -3.41 0.59 -6.69
CA LEU A 14 -2.89 1.36 -7.81
C LEU A 14 -1.87 0.51 -8.56
N GLY A 15 -1.79 0.68 -9.85
CA GLY A 15 -0.82 -0.05 -10.66
C GLY A 15 -0.46 0.70 -11.92
N GLY A 16 0.68 0.34 -12.50
CA GLY A 16 1.14 0.95 -13.73
C GLY A 16 2.44 0.32 -14.22
N GLY A 17 3.04 0.96 -15.22
CA GLY A 17 4.29 0.53 -15.80
C GLY A 17 4.09 -0.29 -17.07
N SER A 18 5.15 -0.43 -17.85
CA SER A 18 5.13 -1.19 -19.10
C SER A 18 6.04 -2.42 -19.01
N ARG A 19 7.34 -2.23 -18.92
CA ARG A 19 8.31 -3.32 -18.80
C ARG A 19 8.41 -3.81 -17.38
N GLU A 20 8.50 -2.89 -16.42
CA GLU A 20 8.40 -3.20 -15.00
C GLU A 20 7.02 -2.77 -14.55
N ARG A 21 6.23 -3.74 -14.10
CA ARG A 21 4.89 -3.45 -13.59
C ARG A 21 4.93 -3.33 -12.09
N TRP A 22 4.37 -2.25 -11.59
CA TRP A 22 4.27 -2.02 -10.16
C TRP A 22 2.82 -2.04 -9.72
N THR A 23 2.60 -2.51 -8.49
CA THR A 23 1.28 -2.52 -7.88
C THR A 23 1.45 -2.11 -6.42
N ASP A 24 0.67 -1.13 -6.00
CA ASP A 24 0.66 -0.68 -4.61
C ASP A 24 -0.74 -0.90 -4.05
N GLU A 25 -0.81 -1.51 -2.86
CA GLU A 25 -2.05 -1.67 -2.12
C GLU A 25 -1.94 -0.91 -0.82
N TYR A 26 -2.93 -0.06 -0.56
CA TYR A 26 -3.00 0.72 0.67
C TYR A 26 -4.29 0.35 1.38
N SER A 27 -4.17 -0.23 2.56
CA SER A 27 -5.32 -0.64 3.37
C SER A 27 -5.48 0.28 4.57
N PHE A 28 -6.72 0.64 4.86
CA PHE A 28 -7.06 1.56 5.94
C PHE A 28 -8.15 0.94 6.80
N SER A 29 -8.08 1.19 8.09
CA SER A 29 -9.07 0.71 9.05
C SER A 29 -9.60 1.88 9.87
N TYR A 30 -10.88 1.84 10.21
CA TYR A 30 -11.47 2.86 11.04
C TYR A 30 -11.22 2.57 12.51
N ALA A 31 -10.59 3.50 13.19
CA ALA A 31 -10.36 3.41 14.63
C ALA A 31 -11.47 4.16 15.34
N SER A 32 -12.45 3.43 15.85
CA SER A 32 -13.64 4.03 16.47
C SER A 32 -13.32 4.78 17.76
N ASP A 33 -12.31 4.34 18.49
CA ASP A 33 -11.86 5.02 19.70
C ASP A 33 -11.22 6.38 19.41
N ARG A 34 -10.72 6.58 18.22
CA ARG A 34 -10.09 7.83 17.79
C ARG A 34 -10.90 8.59 16.75
N MET A 35 -11.99 7.95 16.29
CA MET A 35 -12.89 8.52 15.30
C MET A 35 -12.18 8.97 14.03
N LYS A 36 -11.23 8.15 13.55
CA LYS A 36 -10.50 8.45 12.31
C LYS A 36 -10.03 7.19 11.60
N TRP A 37 -9.74 7.33 10.33
CA TRP A 37 -9.19 6.26 9.52
C TRP A 37 -7.68 6.23 9.62
N LEU A 38 -7.11 5.05 9.84
CA LEU A 38 -5.67 4.86 9.99
C LEU A 38 -5.18 3.88 8.94
N VAL A 39 -3.94 4.10 8.48
CA VAL A 39 -3.27 3.15 7.59
C VAL A 39 -3.01 1.87 8.37
N SER A 40 -3.49 0.75 7.85
CA SER A 40 -3.30 -0.55 8.52
C SER A 40 -2.24 -1.40 7.84
N ARG A 41 -2.07 -1.26 6.52
CA ARG A 41 -1.14 -2.08 5.77
C ARG A 41 -0.82 -1.43 4.43
N VAL A 42 0.43 -1.55 4.01
CA VAL A 42 0.85 -1.13 2.67
C VAL A 42 1.63 -2.29 2.05
N VAL A 43 1.27 -2.67 0.84
CA VAL A 43 2.01 -3.65 0.07
C VAL A 43 2.46 -3.00 -1.22
N ARG A 44 3.75 -3.09 -1.52
CA ARG A 44 4.32 -2.57 -2.76
C ARG A 44 5.02 -3.71 -3.48
N LYS A 45 4.69 -3.87 -4.75
CA LYS A 45 5.19 -4.98 -5.56
C LYS A 45 5.66 -4.47 -6.91
N VAL A 46 6.79 -5.01 -7.36
CA VAL A 46 7.31 -4.75 -8.71
C VAL A 46 7.58 -6.08 -9.37
N VAL A 47 7.13 -6.23 -10.60
CA VAL A 47 7.34 -7.43 -11.42
C VAL A 47 8.01 -7.02 -12.72
N ASP A 48 9.11 -7.70 -13.06
CA ASP A 48 9.78 -7.52 -14.34
C ASP A 48 9.14 -8.45 -15.37
N MET A 49 8.56 -7.87 -16.41
CA MET A 49 7.85 -8.64 -17.42
C MET A 49 8.78 -9.40 -18.37
N ASP A 50 10.05 -9.01 -18.45
CA ASP A 50 11.03 -9.69 -19.30
C ASP A 50 11.66 -10.90 -18.62
N SER A 51 11.47 -11.02 -17.33
CA SER A 51 11.98 -12.16 -16.55
C SER A 51 10.90 -12.60 -15.58
N THR A 52 11.21 -13.57 -14.72
CA THR A 52 10.28 -14.00 -13.69
C THR A 52 10.57 -13.32 -12.36
N ASP A 53 11.47 -12.33 -12.36
CA ASP A 53 11.84 -11.64 -11.13
C ASP A 53 10.71 -10.76 -10.62
N GLN A 54 10.52 -10.80 -9.33
CA GLN A 54 9.56 -9.95 -8.66
C GLN A 54 10.09 -9.59 -7.28
N LYS A 55 9.68 -8.44 -6.79
CA LYS A 55 10.04 -8.00 -5.46
C LYS A 55 8.83 -7.38 -4.79
N GLN A 56 8.65 -7.65 -3.53
CA GLN A 56 7.51 -7.18 -2.78
C GLN A 56 7.95 -6.78 -1.38
N ILE A 57 7.40 -5.68 -0.89
CA ILE A 57 7.54 -5.32 0.52
C ILE A 57 6.14 -5.14 1.11
N GLU A 58 6.04 -5.45 2.39
CA GLU A 58 4.80 -5.25 3.14
C GLU A 58 5.14 -4.46 4.39
N LEU A 59 4.39 -3.38 4.61
CA LEU A 59 4.55 -2.52 5.77
C LEU A 59 3.26 -2.57 6.58
N THR A 60 3.39 -2.76 7.88
CA THR A 60 2.27 -2.82 8.80
C THR A 60 2.33 -1.66 9.76
N VAL A 61 1.38 -1.59 10.68
CA VAL A 61 1.38 -0.57 11.73
C VAL A 61 2.68 -0.59 12.53
N LYS A 62 3.30 -1.77 12.70
CA LYS A 62 4.56 -1.89 13.40
C LYS A 62 5.69 -1.16 12.71
N ASP A 63 5.63 -1.10 11.36
CA ASP A 63 6.67 -0.45 10.57
C ASP A 63 6.38 1.04 10.36
N LEU A 64 5.09 1.37 10.19
CA LEU A 64 4.67 2.71 9.82
C LEU A 64 4.36 3.60 11.01
N GLY A 65 4.00 2.98 12.14
CA GLY A 65 3.44 3.72 13.24
C GLY A 65 2.01 4.11 12.95
N GLU A 66 1.46 5.02 13.76
CA GLU A 66 0.10 5.46 13.57
C GLU A 66 0.06 6.63 12.58
N ILE A 67 -0.51 6.36 11.41
CA ILE A 67 -0.64 7.38 10.37
C ILE A 67 -2.13 7.47 9.99
N SER A 68 -2.70 8.66 10.10
CA SER A 68 -4.09 8.86 9.70
C SER A 68 -4.19 8.96 8.19
N PHE A 69 -5.37 8.66 7.66
CA PHE A 69 -5.63 8.74 6.22
C PHE A 69 -5.30 10.15 5.68
N SER A 70 -5.63 11.18 6.43
CA SER A 70 -5.39 12.56 6.00
C SER A 70 -3.90 12.93 5.97
N ASP A 71 -3.08 12.25 6.78
CA ASP A 71 -1.63 12.50 6.84
C ASP A 71 -0.83 11.55 5.99
N PHE A 72 -1.48 10.56 5.38
CA PHE A 72 -0.78 9.54 4.60
C PHE A 72 -0.23 10.11 3.30
N ASP A 73 1.06 9.90 3.06
CA ASP A 73 1.74 10.31 1.85
C ASP A 73 2.55 9.11 1.32
N PRO A 74 2.12 8.49 0.21
CA PRO A 74 2.83 7.36 -0.36
C PRO A 74 4.27 7.67 -0.77
N GLU A 75 4.58 8.94 -1.05
CA GLU A 75 5.94 9.32 -1.45
C GLU A 75 6.91 9.25 -0.28
N GLN A 76 6.42 9.25 0.95
CA GLN A 76 7.25 9.12 2.14
C GLN A 76 7.63 7.66 2.43
N LEU A 77 7.03 6.72 1.71
CA LEU A 77 7.26 5.30 1.96
C LEU A 77 8.47 4.78 1.19
N PRO A 78 9.13 3.71 1.69
CA PRO A 78 10.23 3.08 0.95
C PRO A 78 9.75 2.60 -0.41
N ALA A 79 10.55 2.86 -1.44
CA ALA A 79 10.26 2.38 -2.78
C ALA A 79 10.79 0.96 -2.96
N VAL A 80 10.08 0.17 -3.78
CA VAL A 80 10.57 -1.13 -4.21
C VAL A 80 11.29 -0.93 -5.52
N THR A 81 12.55 -1.33 -5.57
CA THR A 81 13.35 -1.25 -6.80
C THR A 81 13.86 -2.64 -7.15
N MET A 82 13.91 -2.95 -8.44
CA MET A 82 14.47 -4.22 -8.89
C MET A 82 15.99 -4.17 -8.78
N PRO A 83 16.62 -5.31 -8.43
CA PRO A 83 18.09 -5.37 -8.35
C PRO A 83 18.78 -5.20 -9.70
#